data_95ac0b2b845d802f23830b8d469e45c4
#
_entry.id   95ac0b2b845d802f23830b8d469e45c4
#
_cell.length_a   1.000
_cell.length_b   1.000
_cell.length_c   1.000
_cell.angle_alpha   90.00
_cell.angle_beta   90.00
_cell.angle_gamma   90.00
#
_symmetry.space_group_name_H-M   'P 1'
#
loop_
_entity.id
_entity.type
_entity.pdbx_description
1 polymer ?
#
loop_
_entity_poly.entity_id
_entity_poly.type
_entity_poly.pdbx_seq_one_letter_code
_entity_poly.pdbx_strand_id
1 'polypeptide(L)'
;MHTLFDNVTVVANGTPGVYTSAAVFGGVYVSASDTTNVSILLVGTGSVAAGTINVYQGTDSTGAGAKLVTGRDGTATLSFGTVGTAFGITVNVATLDLANGYTWVAAIGTIASTGTFRGASSYIKNNIRLAPASGLNGSVYIVT
;
A
#
# COMPACT_ATOMS: atom_id res chain seq x y z
N MET A 1 -30.87 -5.75 2.69
CA MET A 1 -29.82 -5.54 1.67
C MET A 1 -28.58 -5.07 2.43
N HIS A 2 -27.64 -5.96 2.66
CA HIS A 2 -26.37 -5.54 3.26
C HIS A 2 -25.50 -4.97 2.15
N THR A 3 -25.22 -3.66 2.23
CA THR A 3 -24.24 -3.02 1.36
C THR A 3 -22.86 -3.56 1.74
N LEU A 4 -22.22 -4.27 0.82
CA LEU A 4 -20.88 -4.84 0.96
C LEU A 4 -19.77 -3.78 1.16
N PHE A 5 -20.12 -2.49 1.24
CA PHE A 5 -19.21 -1.36 1.22
C PHE A 5 -19.49 -0.32 2.32
N ASP A 6 -20.05 -0.74 3.44
CA ASP A 6 -20.15 0.14 4.59
C ASP A 6 -18.74 0.49 5.08
N ASN A 7 -18.39 1.78 5.00
CA ASN A 7 -17.13 2.38 5.46
C ASN A 7 -15.87 2.07 4.63
N VAL A 8 -15.95 2.23 3.31
CA VAL A 8 -14.76 2.31 2.48
C VAL A 8 -14.29 3.77 2.41
N THR A 9 -13.08 4.02 2.85
CA THR A 9 -12.43 5.33 2.71
C THR A 9 -11.23 5.21 1.77
N VAL A 10 -11.17 6.08 0.76
CA VAL A 10 -10.04 6.15 -0.17
C VAL A 10 -9.21 7.38 0.14
N VAL A 11 -7.92 7.21 0.34
CA VAL A 11 -6.96 8.28 0.62
C VAL A 11 -5.81 8.22 -0.37
N ALA A 12 -5.47 9.35 -0.97
CA ALA A 12 -4.32 9.41 -1.88
C ALA A 12 -3.00 9.17 -1.11
N ASN A 13 -2.14 8.33 -1.65
CA ASN A 13 -0.79 8.11 -1.14
C ASN A 13 0.21 8.93 -1.96
N GLY A 14 0.27 10.22 -1.67
CA GLY A 14 1.09 11.17 -2.41
C GLY A 14 0.41 11.72 -3.67
N THR A 15 1.15 12.48 -4.45
CA THR A 15 0.65 13.14 -5.66
C THR A 15 0.78 12.19 -6.85
N PRO A 16 -0.26 12.02 -7.68
CA PRO A 16 -0.13 11.34 -8.95
C PRO A 16 0.89 12.06 -9.84
N GLY A 17 1.74 11.30 -10.54
CA GLY A 17 2.78 11.95 -11.31
C GLY A 17 3.67 11.02 -12.12
N VAL A 18 4.76 11.62 -12.58
CA VAL A 18 5.85 10.91 -13.29
C VAL A 18 7.07 10.89 -12.37
N TYR A 19 7.51 9.70 -12.05
CA TYR A 19 8.67 9.46 -11.20
C TYR A 19 9.75 8.77 -12.03
N THR A 20 10.92 9.34 -12.05
CA THR A 20 12.08 8.82 -12.79
C THR A 20 13.06 8.11 -11.87
N SER A 21 14.12 7.60 -12.43
CA SER A 21 15.18 6.80 -11.79
C SER A 21 15.45 7.13 -10.33
N ALA A 22 15.40 6.13 -9.48
CA ALA A 22 15.61 6.21 -8.04
C ALA A 22 14.65 7.14 -7.27
N ALA A 23 13.60 7.63 -7.93
CA ALA A 23 12.60 8.46 -7.26
C ALA A 23 11.81 7.66 -6.21
N VAL A 24 11.46 8.35 -5.14
CA VAL A 24 10.60 7.84 -4.08
C VAL A 24 9.23 8.51 -4.20
N PHE A 25 8.17 7.74 -4.03
CA PHE A 25 6.80 8.25 -4.06
C PHE A 25 5.96 7.66 -2.92
N GLY A 26 4.88 8.32 -2.60
CA GLY A 26 4.01 7.92 -1.50
C GLY A 26 4.54 8.40 -0.13
N GLY A 27 4.31 7.61 0.90
CA GLY A 27 4.77 7.92 2.26
C GLY A 27 3.78 8.74 3.08
N VAL A 28 2.54 8.90 2.62
CA VAL A 28 1.47 9.49 3.44
C VAL A 28 1.02 8.46 4.47
N TYR A 29 1.10 8.82 5.75
CA TYR A 29 0.59 7.96 6.82
C TYR A 29 -0.91 8.10 6.98
N VAL A 30 -1.61 6.97 7.03
CA VAL A 30 -3.05 6.91 7.28
C VAL A 30 -3.33 6.15 8.57
N SER A 31 -4.29 6.63 9.35
CA SER A 31 -4.71 5.92 10.56
C SER A 31 -5.39 4.60 10.21
N ALA A 32 -4.99 3.55 10.89
CA ALA A 32 -5.58 2.22 10.79
C ALA A 32 -6.48 1.87 12.00
N SER A 33 -6.66 2.80 12.93
CA SER A 33 -7.38 2.54 14.19
C SER A 33 -8.88 2.29 14.00
N ASP A 34 -9.45 2.73 12.90
CA ASP A 34 -10.87 2.66 12.57
C ASP A 34 -11.19 1.62 11.46
N THR A 35 -10.25 0.76 11.14
CA THR A 35 -10.39 -0.21 10.05
C THR A 35 -9.78 -1.56 10.40
N THR A 36 -10.19 -2.61 9.71
CA THR A 36 -9.60 -3.95 9.86
C THR A 36 -8.53 -4.24 8.81
N ASN A 37 -8.60 -3.57 7.68
CA ASN A 37 -7.65 -3.74 6.59
C ASN A 37 -7.31 -2.40 5.95
N VAL A 38 -6.05 -2.24 5.56
CA VAL A 38 -5.56 -1.17 4.70
C VAL A 38 -5.01 -1.78 3.43
N SER A 39 -5.66 -1.55 2.32
CA SER A 39 -5.19 -1.97 1.00
C SER A 39 -4.49 -0.81 0.32
N ILE A 40 -3.28 -1.04 -0.13
CA ILE A 40 -2.48 -0.11 -0.90
C ILE A 40 -2.64 -0.49 -2.36
N LEU A 41 -3.17 0.40 -3.18
CA LEU A 41 -3.33 0.22 -4.62
C LEU A 41 -2.35 1.12 -5.35
N LEU A 42 -1.57 0.53 -6.25
CA LEU A 42 -0.70 1.22 -7.18
C LEU A 42 -1.23 1.01 -8.59
N VAL A 43 -1.48 2.10 -9.30
CA VAL A 43 -1.91 2.07 -10.70
C VAL A 43 -0.89 2.82 -11.53
N GLY A 44 -0.26 2.11 -12.46
CA GLY A 44 0.71 2.68 -13.39
C GLY A 44 0.21 2.67 -14.82
N THR A 45 0.66 3.63 -15.61
CA THR A 45 0.41 3.73 -17.05
C THR A 45 1.71 3.94 -17.81
N GLY A 46 1.82 3.35 -19.00
CA GLY A 46 3.01 3.47 -19.86
C GLY A 46 4.12 2.47 -19.48
N SER A 47 5.33 2.72 -19.93
CA SER A 47 6.51 1.91 -19.58
C SER A 47 6.84 2.11 -18.11
N VAL A 48 6.66 1.08 -17.32
CA VAL A 48 6.97 1.13 -15.89
C VAL A 48 8.32 0.50 -15.66
N ALA A 49 9.23 1.27 -15.11
CA ALA A 49 10.45 0.71 -14.55
C ALA A 49 10.11 -0.22 -13.39
N ALA A 50 10.93 -1.24 -13.22
CA ALA A 50 10.88 -2.05 -12.02
C ALA A 50 11.06 -1.17 -10.77
N GLY A 51 10.37 -1.54 -9.72
CA GLY A 51 10.46 -0.85 -8.43
C GLY A 51 9.92 -1.72 -7.31
N THR A 52 9.94 -1.16 -6.11
CA THR A 52 9.41 -1.82 -4.92
C THR A 52 8.50 -0.88 -4.15
N ILE A 53 7.47 -1.42 -3.55
CA ILE A 53 6.68 -0.76 -2.51
C ILE A 53 6.95 -1.47 -1.20
N ASN A 54 7.32 -0.71 -0.18
CA ASN A 54 7.46 -1.17 1.18
C ASN A 54 6.36 -0.55 2.05
N VAL A 55 5.75 -1.34 2.91
CA VAL A 55 4.75 -0.84 3.84
C VAL A 55 5.37 -0.69 5.22
N TYR A 56 5.19 0.49 5.78
CA TYR A 56 5.68 0.88 7.10
C TYR A 56 4.52 1.07 8.06
N GLN A 57 4.77 0.84 9.32
CA GLN A 57 3.90 1.22 10.42
C GLN A 57 4.57 2.31 11.25
N GLY A 58 3.79 3.24 11.77
CA GLY A 58 4.24 4.34 12.61
C GLY A 58 3.32 4.55 13.81
N THR A 59 3.79 5.30 14.79
CA THR A 59 2.99 5.61 15.99
C THR A 59 2.12 6.85 15.82
N ASP A 60 2.38 7.67 14.80
CA ASP A 60 1.61 8.88 14.51
C ASP A 60 1.55 9.18 13.00
N SER A 61 0.87 10.27 12.65
CA SER A 61 0.68 10.72 11.26
C SER A 61 1.96 11.19 10.55
N THR A 62 3.04 11.38 11.29
CA THR A 62 4.35 11.77 10.75
C THR A 62 5.26 10.57 10.55
N GLY A 63 4.86 9.39 11.02
CA GLY A 63 5.64 8.18 10.94
C GLY A 63 6.70 8.08 12.02
N ALA A 64 6.47 8.65 13.20
CA ALA A 64 7.40 8.49 14.31
C ALA A 64 7.66 7.01 14.61
N GLY A 65 8.92 6.65 14.82
CA GLY A 65 9.36 5.29 15.09
C GLY A 65 9.10 4.29 13.94
N ALA A 66 8.96 4.78 12.71
CA ALA A 66 8.57 3.95 11.56
C ALA A 66 9.42 2.69 11.43
N LYS A 67 8.74 1.57 11.23
CA LYS A 67 9.34 0.27 10.93
C LYS A 67 8.53 -0.47 9.87
N LEU A 68 9.16 -1.39 9.16
CA LEU A 68 8.47 -2.22 8.18
C LEU A 68 7.37 -3.05 8.85
N VAL A 69 6.23 -3.18 8.18
CA VAL A 69 5.21 -4.14 8.58
C VAL A 69 5.73 -5.53 8.28
N THR A 70 5.75 -6.38 9.29
CA THR A 70 6.15 -7.78 9.18
C THR A 70 4.99 -8.65 9.61
N GLY A 71 4.42 -9.37 8.66
CA GLY A 71 3.37 -10.33 8.92
C GLY A 71 3.90 -11.76 9.00
N ARG A 72 2.99 -12.70 9.08
CA ARG A 72 3.30 -14.14 9.09
C ARG A 72 4.12 -14.58 7.87
N ASP A 73 3.86 -13.97 6.72
CA ASP A 73 4.48 -14.32 5.44
C ASP A 73 5.73 -13.48 5.14
N GLY A 74 6.24 -12.75 6.12
CA GLY A 74 7.42 -11.90 5.99
C GLY A 74 7.11 -10.41 5.91
N THR A 75 8.04 -9.64 5.34
CA THR A 75 7.94 -8.19 5.24
C THR A 75 6.94 -7.78 4.15
N ALA A 76 6.11 -6.78 4.43
CA ALA A 76 5.15 -6.25 3.47
C ALA A 76 5.87 -5.45 2.37
N THR A 77 6.41 -6.16 1.40
CA THR A 77 7.13 -5.62 0.24
C THR A 77 6.56 -6.20 -1.04
N LEU A 78 6.28 -5.35 -2.01
CA LEU A 78 5.83 -5.73 -3.34
C LEU A 78 6.79 -5.19 -4.39
N SER A 79 7.30 -6.08 -5.25
CA SER A 79 8.03 -5.67 -6.45
C SER A 79 7.05 -5.48 -7.61
N PHE A 80 7.23 -4.42 -8.39
CA PHE A 80 6.45 -4.15 -9.58
C PHE A 80 7.37 -3.90 -10.78
N GLY A 81 6.89 -4.15 -12.00
CA GLY A 81 7.75 -4.02 -13.17
C GLY A 81 7.05 -4.15 -14.51
N THR A 82 5.73 -4.11 -14.56
CA THR A 82 5.00 -4.31 -15.81
C THR A 82 4.09 -3.12 -16.12
N VAL A 83 4.01 -2.80 -17.41
CA VAL A 83 3.20 -1.72 -17.97
C VAL A 83 1.70 -1.95 -17.75
N GLY A 84 0.98 -0.90 -17.38
CA GLY A 84 -0.49 -0.87 -17.41
C GLY A 84 -1.16 -1.79 -16.39
N THR A 85 -0.47 -2.20 -15.35
CA THR A 85 -0.99 -3.09 -14.31
C THR A 85 -1.31 -2.35 -13.03
N ALA A 86 -2.38 -2.79 -12.37
CA ALA A 86 -2.67 -2.41 -11.00
C ALA A 86 -2.00 -3.42 -10.05
N PHE A 87 -1.32 -2.93 -9.05
CA PHE A 87 -0.69 -3.72 -7.99
C PHE A 87 -1.34 -3.38 -6.66
N GLY A 88 -1.44 -4.35 -5.77
CA GLY A 88 -2.02 -4.12 -4.47
C GLY A 88 -1.34 -4.92 -3.36
N ILE A 89 -1.21 -4.30 -2.20
CA ILE A 89 -0.87 -4.95 -0.94
C ILE A 89 -2.00 -4.69 0.03
N THR A 90 -2.50 -5.73 0.68
CA THR A 90 -3.45 -5.58 1.78
C THR A 90 -2.78 -5.94 3.09
N VAL A 91 -2.83 -5.01 4.03
CA VAL A 91 -2.34 -5.18 5.39
C VAL A 91 -3.53 -5.39 6.30
N ASN A 92 -3.53 -6.51 7.02
CA ASN A 92 -4.47 -6.70 8.12
C ASN A 92 -3.96 -5.89 9.33
N VAL A 93 -4.81 -5.05 9.90
CA VAL A 93 -4.44 -4.20 11.04
C VAL A 93 -3.98 -5.00 12.25
N ALA A 94 -4.47 -6.23 12.43
CA ALA A 94 -4.01 -7.11 13.50
C ALA A 94 -2.53 -7.53 13.39
N THR A 95 -1.88 -7.31 12.24
CA THR A 95 -0.45 -7.58 12.06
C THR A 95 0.43 -6.41 12.50
N LEU A 96 -0.16 -5.26 12.78
CA LEU A 96 0.56 -4.11 13.30
C LEU A 96 0.93 -4.33 14.78
N ASP A 97 1.98 -3.68 15.20
CA ASP A 97 2.42 -3.71 16.61
C ASP A 97 1.57 -2.78 17.49
N LEU A 98 0.29 -3.10 17.57
CA LEU A 98 -0.72 -2.31 18.29
C LEU A 98 -0.39 -2.13 19.78
N ALA A 99 0.24 -3.14 20.39
CA ALA A 99 0.65 -3.10 21.79
C ALA A 99 1.65 -1.96 22.09
N ASN A 100 2.46 -1.58 21.10
CA ASN A 100 3.43 -0.50 21.15
C ASN A 100 2.93 0.79 20.46
N GLY A 101 1.62 0.89 20.19
CA GLY A 101 1.00 2.11 19.67
C GLY A 101 1.14 2.32 18.16
N TYR A 102 1.57 1.31 17.40
CA TYR A 102 1.69 1.41 15.96
C TYR A 102 0.31 1.28 15.29
N THR A 103 -0.32 2.42 15.06
CA THR A 103 -1.69 2.49 14.50
C THR A 103 -1.76 3.25 13.17
N TRP A 104 -0.61 3.63 12.62
CA TRP A 104 -0.51 4.34 11.34
C TRP A 104 0.23 3.50 10.32
N VAL A 105 -0.20 3.57 9.06
CA VAL A 105 0.38 2.80 7.95
C VAL A 105 0.75 3.74 6.82
N ALA A 106 1.93 3.53 6.25
CA ALA A 106 2.36 4.21 5.03
C ALA A 106 2.97 3.22 4.04
N ALA A 107 2.74 3.47 2.76
CA ALA A 107 3.40 2.76 1.68
C ALA A 107 4.36 3.69 0.94
N ILE A 108 5.61 3.27 0.83
CA ILE A 108 6.67 4.03 0.16
C ILE A 108 7.14 3.22 -1.04
N GLY A 109 6.99 3.78 -2.23
CA GLY A 109 7.48 3.22 -3.47
C GLY A 109 8.83 3.79 -3.86
N THR A 110 9.71 2.94 -4.37
CA THR A 110 11.01 3.34 -4.91
C THR A 110 11.16 2.79 -6.32
N ILE A 111 11.47 3.64 -7.27
CA ILE A 111 11.75 3.26 -8.65
C ILE A 111 13.18 2.76 -8.76
N ALA A 112 13.40 1.66 -9.48
CA ALA A 112 14.73 1.15 -9.77
C ALA A 112 15.56 2.18 -10.57
N SER A 113 16.87 1.99 -10.59
CA SER A 113 17.87 2.96 -11.08
C SER A 113 17.71 3.38 -12.54
N THR A 114 16.94 2.65 -13.34
CA THR A 114 16.69 2.97 -14.76
C THR A 114 15.22 2.85 -15.05
N GLY A 115 14.58 3.95 -15.38
CA GLY A 115 13.21 3.93 -15.87
C GLY A 115 12.31 5.03 -15.34
N THR A 116 11.06 4.97 -15.73
CA THR A 116 10.03 5.94 -15.41
C THR A 116 8.78 5.21 -14.93
N PHE A 117 8.25 5.61 -13.79
CA PHE A 117 6.92 5.23 -13.35
C PHE A 117 5.99 6.43 -13.53
N ARG A 118 4.88 6.19 -14.20
CA ARG A 118 3.83 7.18 -14.36
C ARG A 118 2.55 6.61 -13.76
N GLY A 119 2.08 7.19 -12.68
CA GLY A 119 0.92 6.62 -12.00
C GLY A 119 0.54 7.29 -10.70
N ALA A 120 -0.29 6.57 -9.96
CA ALA A 120 -0.83 6.99 -8.67
C ALA A 120 -0.83 5.83 -7.68
N SER A 121 -0.74 6.17 -6.40
CA SER A 121 -0.94 5.25 -5.29
C SER A 121 -2.05 5.75 -4.39
N SER A 122 -2.86 4.83 -3.88
CA SER A 122 -3.97 5.16 -2.97
C SER A 122 -4.12 4.09 -1.91
N TYR A 123 -4.63 4.50 -0.75
CA TYR A 123 -5.09 3.60 0.30
C TYR A 123 -6.59 3.38 0.18
N ILE A 124 -7.01 2.15 0.37
CA ILE A 124 -8.40 1.78 0.55
C ILE A 124 -8.52 1.18 1.95
N LYS A 125 -9.18 1.91 2.83
CA LYS A 125 -9.46 1.47 4.19
C LYS A 125 -10.83 0.82 4.22
N ASN A 126 -10.93 -0.38 4.75
CA ASN A 126 -12.20 -1.08 4.84
C ASN A 126 -12.24 -2.02 6.05
N ASN A 127 -13.46 -2.35 6.44
CA ASN A 127 -13.75 -3.34 7.47
C ASN A 127 -14.11 -4.72 6.88
N ILE A 128 -13.93 -4.90 5.59
CA ILE A 128 -14.27 -6.13 4.89
C ILE A 128 -13.04 -7.02 4.84
N ARG A 129 -13.20 -8.29 5.16
CA ARG A 129 -12.22 -9.31 4.80
C ARG A 129 -12.28 -9.47 3.29
N LEU A 130 -11.36 -8.81 2.59
CA LEU A 130 -11.22 -9.02 1.17
C LEU A 130 -10.69 -10.44 0.92
N ALA A 131 -11.55 -11.28 0.38
CA ALA A 131 -11.06 -12.39 -0.42
C ALA A 131 -10.32 -11.78 -1.64
N PRO A 132 -9.19 -12.34 -2.08
CA PRO A 132 -8.52 -11.86 -3.27
C PRO A 132 -9.53 -11.87 -4.42
N ALA A 133 -9.75 -10.71 -5.02
CA ALA A 133 -10.60 -10.63 -6.19
C ALA A 133 -9.89 -11.39 -7.33
N SER A 134 -10.45 -12.52 -7.71
CA SER A 134 -10.06 -13.19 -8.95
C SER A 134 -10.37 -12.22 -10.10
N GLY A 135 -9.33 -11.67 -10.72
CA GLY A 135 -9.50 -10.78 -11.87
C GLY A 135 -8.69 -9.48 -11.86
N LEU A 136 -7.95 -9.19 -10.82
CA LEU A 136 -6.93 -8.14 -10.89
C LEU A 136 -5.72 -8.69 -11.64
N ASN A 137 -5.44 -8.13 -12.82
CA ASN A 137 -4.19 -8.38 -13.53
C ASN A 137 -3.04 -7.71 -12.78
N GLY A 138 -2.55 -8.37 -11.74
CA GLY A 138 -1.47 -7.87 -10.91
C GLY A 138 -1.26 -8.75 -9.69
N SER A 139 -0.10 -8.68 -9.09
CA SER A 139 0.21 -9.41 -7.87
C SER A 139 -0.56 -8.78 -6.70
N VAL A 140 -1.47 -9.54 -6.11
CA VAL A 140 -2.10 -9.17 -4.84
C VAL A 140 -1.34 -9.89 -3.74
N TYR A 141 -0.76 -9.13 -2.83
CA TYR A 141 -0.09 -9.67 -1.66
C TYR A 141 -0.91 -9.37 -0.42
N ILE A 142 -1.26 -10.41 0.31
CA ILE A 142 -1.99 -10.28 1.58
C ILE A 142 -1.03 -10.60 2.71
N VAL A 143 -0.76 -9.61 3.53
CA VAL A 143 -0.02 -9.80 4.78
C VAL A 143 -1.05 -10.10 5.86
N THR A 144 -1.06 -11.34 6.30
CA THR A 144 -1.95 -11.83 7.37
C THR A 144 -1.18 -12.09 8.66
#